data_fff13fa29953c92a27ba040edd1b95d6
#
_entry.id   fff13fa29953c92a27ba040edd1b95d6
#
_cell.length_a   1.000
_cell.length_b   1.000
_cell.length_c   1.000
_cell.angle_alpha   90.00
_cell.angle_beta   90.00
_cell.angle_gamma   90.00
#
_symmetry.space_group_name_H-M   'P 1'
#
loop_
_entity.id
_entity.type
_entity.pdbx_description
1 polymer ?
#
loop_
_entity_poly.entity_id
_entity_poly.type
_entity_poly.pdbx_seq_one_letter_code
_entity_poly.pdbx_strand_id
1 'polypeptide(L)'
;MFIIACGDSFTQGEGLEKQTQAYPYLLNADIKNLAQSGASEYLITTQIEQAVKLKPDLIIVGHTSEYRWEVWDARNEIQQGFLIANHVLKNEKYYRNWILSEQILSNTRNTKEHKAAWHAAGMLYFSEIELVQRLWSGAVAKQILLAQRVNIPMIHHCCFPHLQILLSELTDDYIEFHLDLEKHKDLAPDGSHAGVKSHMKLANMIMNKLS
;
A
#
# COMPACT_ATOMS: atom_id res chain seq x y z
N MET A 1 8.55 23.21 -0.88
CA MET A 1 7.74 22.23 -0.15
C MET A 1 8.43 20.88 -0.23
N PHE A 2 8.70 20.26 0.93
CA PHE A 2 9.27 18.93 1.05
C PHE A 2 8.15 17.92 1.33
N ILE A 3 7.96 16.95 0.44
CA ILE A 3 6.88 15.95 0.52
C ILE A 3 7.48 14.56 0.67
N ILE A 4 6.88 13.75 1.55
CA ILE A 4 7.20 12.33 1.64
C ILE A 4 6.00 11.52 1.18
N ALA A 5 6.24 10.61 0.23
CA ALA A 5 5.25 9.64 -0.22
C ALA A 5 5.48 8.29 0.47
N CYS A 6 4.41 7.70 1.00
CA CYS A 6 4.37 6.39 1.64
C CYS A 6 3.35 5.53 0.90
N GLY A 7 3.59 4.23 0.81
CA GLY A 7 2.65 3.33 0.12
C GLY A 7 3.30 2.04 -0.35
N ASP A 8 2.63 1.40 -1.29
CA ASP A 8 3.02 0.13 -1.89
C ASP A 8 3.65 0.28 -3.29
N SER A 9 3.58 -0.77 -4.11
CA SER A 9 4.09 -0.82 -5.49
C SER A 9 3.52 0.29 -6.39
N PHE A 10 2.26 0.65 -6.24
CA PHE A 10 1.64 1.73 -7.01
C PHE A 10 2.26 3.10 -6.67
N THR A 11 2.53 3.36 -5.40
CA THR A 11 3.18 4.61 -4.96
C THR A 11 4.67 4.62 -5.31
N GLN A 12 5.32 3.45 -5.25
CA GLN A 12 6.71 3.29 -5.66
C GLN A 12 6.90 3.53 -7.15
N GLY A 13 5.91 3.19 -7.98
CA GLY A 13 5.99 3.23 -9.44
C GLY A 13 6.54 1.95 -10.05
N GLU A 14 6.20 0.80 -9.44
CA GLU A 14 6.54 -0.50 -9.99
C GLU A 14 5.85 -0.68 -11.36
N GLY A 15 6.53 -1.35 -12.27
CA GLY A 15 6.05 -1.58 -13.63
C GLY A 15 6.27 -0.42 -14.60
N LEU A 16 6.55 0.78 -14.14
CA LEU A 16 6.88 1.92 -14.99
C LEU A 16 8.30 1.79 -15.56
N GLU A 17 8.55 2.34 -16.76
CA GLU A 17 9.88 2.35 -17.36
C GLU A 17 10.91 3.06 -16.47
N LYS A 18 10.48 4.10 -15.77
CA LYS A 18 11.29 4.86 -14.82
C LYS A 18 10.44 5.17 -13.58
N GLN A 19 10.97 4.93 -12.40
CA GLN A 19 10.29 5.28 -11.15
C GLN A 19 9.94 6.77 -11.04
N THR A 20 10.72 7.64 -11.69
CA THR A 20 10.43 9.08 -11.76
C THR A 20 9.14 9.43 -12.51
N GLN A 21 8.50 8.47 -13.15
CA GLN A 21 7.18 8.62 -13.78
C GLN A 21 6.03 8.33 -12.79
N ALA A 22 6.34 7.83 -11.58
CA ALA A 22 5.33 7.64 -10.53
C ALA A 22 4.80 8.98 -10.04
N TYR A 23 3.52 9.00 -9.63
CA TYR A 23 2.81 10.23 -9.26
C TYR A 23 3.54 11.08 -8.22
N PRO A 24 4.28 10.55 -7.22
CA PRO A 24 4.96 11.41 -6.27
C PRO A 24 5.99 12.33 -6.94
N TYR A 25 6.73 11.81 -7.94
CA TYR A 25 7.77 12.56 -8.63
C TYR A 25 7.22 13.53 -9.69
N LEU A 26 5.93 13.45 -10.00
CA LEU A 26 5.25 14.37 -10.92
C LEU A 26 4.70 15.60 -10.20
N LEU A 27 4.79 15.65 -8.88
CA LEU A 27 4.48 16.82 -8.08
C LEU A 27 5.64 17.82 -8.17
N ASN A 28 5.33 19.09 -8.36
CA ASN A 28 6.36 20.13 -8.41
C ASN A 28 6.89 20.47 -7.00
N ALA A 29 7.62 19.53 -6.38
CA ALA A 29 8.09 19.61 -5.01
C ALA A 29 9.38 18.79 -4.83
N ASP A 30 10.07 19.00 -3.69
CA ASP A 30 11.14 18.11 -3.24
C ASP A 30 10.53 16.82 -2.68
N ILE A 31 10.78 15.68 -3.33
CA ILE A 31 10.10 14.41 -3.06
C ILE A 31 11.06 13.39 -2.48
N LYS A 32 10.66 12.79 -1.34
CA LYS A 32 11.22 11.53 -0.86
C LYS A 32 10.16 10.45 -0.90
N ASN A 33 10.34 9.45 -1.74
CA ASN A 33 9.44 8.31 -1.84
C ASN A 33 9.95 7.16 -0.95
N LEU A 34 9.20 6.81 0.10
CA LEU A 34 9.47 5.72 1.02
C LEU A 34 8.67 4.46 0.68
N ALA A 35 7.81 4.52 -0.34
CA ALA A 35 6.98 3.41 -0.74
C ALA A 35 7.80 2.19 -1.16
N GLN A 36 7.27 1.02 -0.88
CA GLN A 36 7.91 -0.26 -1.20
C GLN A 36 6.91 -1.20 -1.85
N SER A 37 7.36 -1.87 -2.91
CA SER A 37 6.54 -2.88 -3.57
C SER A 37 6.04 -3.92 -2.57
N GLY A 38 4.73 -4.21 -2.68
CA GLY A 38 4.07 -5.19 -1.85
C GLY A 38 3.85 -4.80 -0.38
N ALA A 39 4.16 -3.57 0.02
CA ALA A 39 3.93 -3.12 1.40
C ALA A 39 2.51 -3.42 1.87
N SER A 40 2.40 -3.95 3.09
CA SER A 40 1.16 -4.01 3.84
C SER A 40 0.85 -2.66 4.50
N GLU A 41 -0.35 -2.50 5.02
CA GLU A 41 -0.71 -1.29 5.76
C GLU A 41 0.14 -1.11 7.03
N TYR A 42 0.61 -2.20 7.62
CA TYR A 42 1.56 -2.16 8.73
C TYR A 42 2.93 -1.60 8.31
N LEU A 43 3.48 -2.04 7.17
CA LEU A 43 4.75 -1.49 6.64
C LEU A 43 4.58 -0.02 6.25
N ILE A 44 3.45 0.37 5.67
CA ILE A 44 3.14 1.78 5.40
C ILE A 44 3.15 2.59 6.70
N THR A 45 2.64 2.04 7.81
CA THR A 45 2.76 2.68 9.12
C THR A 45 4.21 2.92 9.53
N THR A 46 5.13 1.97 9.29
CA THR A 46 6.56 2.17 9.58
C THR A 46 7.21 3.21 8.67
N GLN A 47 6.78 3.30 7.41
CA GLN A 47 7.20 4.38 6.50
C GLN A 47 6.78 5.75 7.05
N ILE A 48 5.55 5.87 7.59
CA ILE A 48 5.05 7.11 8.19
C ILE A 48 5.81 7.43 9.48
N GLU A 49 6.16 6.44 10.32
CA GLU A 49 7.02 6.63 11.48
C GLU A 49 8.41 7.18 11.10
N GLN A 50 8.93 6.82 9.94
CA GLN A 50 10.14 7.43 9.38
C GLN A 50 9.87 8.83 8.84
N ALA A 51 8.77 9.02 8.12
CA ALA A 51 8.40 10.29 7.52
C ALA A 51 8.28 11.39 8.57
N VAL A 52 7.57 11.15 9.67
CA VAL A 52 7.37 12.16 10.74
C VAL A 52 8.69 12.58 11.40
N LYS A 53 9.70 11.70 11.46
CA LYS A 53 11.04 12.05 11.96
C LYS A 53 11.79 13.01 11.05
N LEU A 54 11.50 12.96 9.74
CA LEU A 54 12.11 13.82 8.72
C LEU A 54 11.43 15.18 8.61
N LYS A 55 10.31 15.39 9.28
CA LYS A 55 9.55 16.65 9.35
C LYS A 55 9.24 17.24 7.96
N PRO A 56 8.55 16.50 7.08
CA PRO A 56 8.13 17.05 5.81
C PRO A 56 7.03 18.10 5.98
N ASP A 57 6.80 18.90 4.94
CA ASP A 57 5.68 19.82 4.87
C ASP A 57 4.34 19.08 4.64
N LEU A 58 4.41 17.89 4.02
CA LEU A 58 3.25 17.04 3.68
C LEU A 58 3.65 15.58 3.61
N ILE A 59 2.76 14.69 4.06
CA ILE A 59 2.85 13.25 3.78
C ILE A 59 1.70 12.86 2.85
N ILE A 60 2.03 12.13 1.77
CA ILE A 60 1.03 11.53 0.87
C ILE A 60 1.06 10.03 1.08
N VAL A 61 -0.12 9.43 1.29
CA VAL A 61 -0.25 8.00 1.59
C VAL A 61 -1.11 7.31 0.55
N GLY A 62 -0.51 6.35 -0.15
CA GLY A 62 -1.23 5.40 -0.99
C GLY A 62 -1.52 4.12 -0.21
N HIS A 63 -2.77 3.97 0.24
CA HIS A 63 -3.20 2.81 1.01
C HIS A 63 -3.32 1.57 0.16
N THR A 64 -2.87 0.45 0.72
CA THR A 64 -2.84 -0.85 0.06
C THR A 64 -4.03 -1.72 0.46
N SER A 65 -4.09 -2.93 -0.11
CA SER A 65 -5.13 -3.91 0.21
C SER A 65 -5.02 -4.39 1.66
N GLU A 66 -6.18 -4.54 2.31
CA GLU A 66 -6.33 -5.10 3.66
C GLU A 66 -5.84 -6.56 3.75
N TYR A 67 -5.74 -7.23 2.63
CA TYR A 67 -5.26 -8.62 2.57
C TYR A 67 -3.74 -8.74 2.53
N ARG A 68 -2.99 -7.65 2.61
CA ARG A 68 -1.53 -7.67 2.74
C ARG A 68 -1.14 -7.61 4.19
N TRP A 69 -0.26 -8.49 4.60
CA TRP A 69 0.27 -8.56 5.96
C TRP A 69 1.72 -9.02 5.97
N GLU A 70 2.40 -8.80 7.08
CA GLU A 70 3.80 -9.13 7.27
C GLU A 70 3.96 -10.16 8.37
N VAL A 71 4.97 -11.01 8.23
CA VAL A 71 5.36 -11.94 9.27
C VAL A 71 6.80 -11.65 9.68
N TRP A 72 6.99 -11.59 10.99
CA TRP A 72 8.31 -11.48 11.58
C TRP A 72 8.96 -12.86 11.64
N ASP A 73 10.18 -12.98 11.10
CA ASP A 73 11.03 -14.12 11.42
C ASP A 73 11.57 -13.94 12.85
N ALA A 74 11.53 -15.01 13.65
CA ALA A 74 12.06 -15.04 15.02
C ALA A 74 13.56 -14.69 15.12
N ARG A 75 14.25 -14.49 14.00
CA ARG A 75 15.66 -14.12 13.89
C ARG A 75 15.92 -12.62 13.79
N ASN A 76 14.94 -11.78 14.03
CA ASN A 76 15.00 -10.32 13.92
C ASN A 76 15.33 -9.77 12.51
N GLU A 77 15.26 -10.57 11.48
CA GLU A 77 15.25 -10.07 10.11
C GLU A 77 13.82 -9.79 9.71
N ILE A 78 13.55 -8.55 9.30
CA ILE A 78 12.28 -8.20 8.64
C ILE A 78 12.27 -8.97 7.33
N GLN A 79 11.68 -10.14 7.34
CA GLN A 79 11.35 -10.80 6.10
C GLN A 79 10.05 -10.16 5.62
N GLN A 80 10.17 -9.33 4.60
CA GLN A 80 9.03 -8.81 3.87
C GLN A 80 8.34 -10.00 3.21
N GLY A 81 7.41 -10.55 3.94
CA GLY A 81 6.58 -11.62 3.48
C GLY A 81 5.25 -11.06 3.03
N PHE A 82 5.01 -11.00 1.72
CA PHE A 82 3.74 -10.57 1.19
C PHE A 82 2.85 -11.78 0.93
N LEU A 83 1.78 -11.89 1.69
CA LEU A 83 0.63 -12.66 1.29
C LEU A 83 -0.29 -11.72 0.53
N ILE A 84 -0.28 -11.81 -0.79
CA ILE A 84 -1.32 -11.20 -1.60
C ILE A 84 -2.42 -12.24 -1.72
N ALA A 85 -3.53 -12.03 -1.01
CA ALA A 85 -4.75 -12.73 -1.34
C ALA A 85 -5.27 -12.14 -2.65
N ASN A 86 -5.14 -12.87 -3.75
CA ASN A 86 -5.89 -12.57 -4.94
C ASN A 86 -7.37 -12.84 -4.67
N HIS A 87 -8.07 -11.79 -4.31
CA HIS A 87 -9.48 -11.82 -4.03
C HIS A 87 -10.26 -11.97 -5.32
N VAL A 88 -10.70 -13.16 -5.60
CA VAL A 88 -11.74 -13.38 -6.61
C VAL A 88 -13.09 -13.25 -5.92
N LEU A 89 -13.63 -12.04 -5.95
CA LEU A 89 -14.92 -11.65 -5.37
C LEU A 89 -16.16 -12.28 -6.04
N LYS A 90 -16.04 -13.40 -6.70
CA LYS A 90 -17.19 -14.06 -7.31
C LYS A 90 -17.28 -15.51 -6.87
N ASN A 91 -18.30 -15.77 -6.06
CA ASN A 91 -18.71 -17.07 -5.52
C ASN A 91 -17.84 -17.59 -4.38
N GLU A 92 -18.47 -18.04 -3.34
CA GLU A 92 -18.05 -18.77 -2.11
C GLU A 92 -16.76 -19.63 -2.13
N LYS A 93 -15.89 -19.41 -3.09
CA LYS A 93 -14.58 -20.05 -3.28
C LYS A 93 -13.44 -19.07 -3.05
N TYR A 94 -13.54 -18.29 -2.03
CA TYR A 94 -12.76 -17.08 -1.77
C TYR A 94 -11.26 -17.26 -1.57
N TYR A 95 -10.71 -18.46 -1.51
CA TYR A 95 -9.37 -18.69 -0.99
C TYR A 95 -8.45 -19.44 -1.93
N ARG A 96 -8.67 -19.39 -3.24
CA ARG A 96 -7.94 -20.29 -4.13
C ARG A 96 -6.58 -19.84 -4.63
N ASN A 97 -6.23 -18.57 -4.52
CA ASN A 97 -4.95 -18.11 -5.07
C ASN A 97 -4.22 -17.19 -4.11
N TRP A 98 -3.63 -17.79 -3.10
CA TRP A 98 -2.59 -17.15 -2.30
C TRP A 98 -1.33 -17.12 -3.15
N ILE A 99 -0.93 -15.95 -3.64
CA ILE A 99 0.38 -15.78 -4.23
C ILE A 99 1.29 -15.34 -3.10
N LEU A 100 2.12 -16.26 -2.63
CA LEU A 100 3.34 -15.90 -1.94
C LEU A 100 4.20 -15.20 -2.99
N SER A 101 4.59 -13.94 -2.79
CA SER A 101 5.52 -13.31 -3.71
C SER A 101 6.82 -14.13 -3.73
N GLU A 102 7.42 -14.29 -4.90
CA GLU A 102 8.67 -15.04 -5.05
C GLU A 102 9.80 -14.47 -4.17
N GLN A 103 9.76 -13.18 -3.85
CA GLN A 103 10.74 -12.53 -2.98
C GLN A 103 10.74 -13.10 -1.55
N ILE A 104 9.57 -13.44 -1.00
CA ILE A 104 9.51 -14.13 0.29
C ILE A 104 10.10 -15.52 0.19
N LEU A 105 9.86 -16.17 -0.95
CA LEU A 105 10.28 -17.53 -1.17
C LEU A 105 11.80 -17.62 -1.39
N SER A 106 12.45 -16.60 -1.90
CA SER A 106 13.88 -16.58 -2.17
C SER A 106 14.74 -16.31 -0.93
N ASN A 107 14.24 -15.59 0.04
CA ASN A 107 14.99 -15.19 1.23
C ASN A 107 14.78 -16.09 2.45
N THR A 108 13.80 -16.99 2.43
CA THR A 108 13.61 -17.99 3.47
C THR A 108 14.21 -19.32 3.05
N ARG A 109 14.84 -20.05 3.99
CA ARG A 109 15.12 -21.48 3.83
C ARG A 109 13.76 -22.21 3.80
N ASN A 110 13.15 -22.19 2.63
CA ASN A 110 11.77 -22.64 2.42
C ASN A 110 11.68 -24.17 2.49
N THR A 111 11.45 -24.68 3.67
CA THR A 111 10.96 -26.07 3.82
C THR A 111 9.49 -26.11 3.45
N LYS A 112 9.02 -27.29 3.02
CA LYS A 112 7.58 -27.55 2.78
C LYS A 112 6.72 -27.20 4.00
N GLU A 113 7.27 -27.40 5.19
CA GLU A 113 6.60 -27.13 6.46
C GLU A 113 6.38 -25.62 6.68
N HIS A 114 7.37 -24.78 6.37
CA HIS A 114 7.20 -23.32 6.44
C HIS A 114 6.10 -22.84 5.49
N LYS A 115 6.08 -23.32 4.26
CA LYS A 115 5.02 -22.98 3.29
C LYS A 115 3.64 -23.39 3.78
N ALA A 116 3.52 -24.58 4.37
CA ALA A 116 2.26 -25.08 4.91
C ALA A 116 1.80 -24.28 6.12
N ALA A 117 2.71 -23.94 7.04
CA ALA A 117 2.40 -23.10 8.20
C ALA A 117 1.96 -21.69 7.79
N TRP A 118 2.62 -21.09 6.81
CA TRP A 118 2.24 -19.82 6.23
C TRP A 118 0.86 -19.86 5.60
N HIS A 119 0.60 -20.90 4.83
CA HIS A 119 -0.69 -21.08 4.18
C HIS A 119 -1.82 -21.23 5.21
N ALA A 120 -1.58 -22.01 6.26
CA ALA A 120 -2.55 -22.21 7.35
C ALA A 120 -2.79 -20.91 8.15
N ALA A 121 -1.74 -20.19 8.51
CA ALA A 121 -1.87 -18.89 9.19
C ALA A 121 -2.62 -17.88 8.34
N GLY A 122 -2.32 -17.81 7.04
CA GLY A 122 -3.03 -16.95 6.11
C GLY A 122 -4.50 -17.31 6.00
N MET A 123 -4.83 -18.58 5.86
CA MET A 123 -6.23 -19.03 5.80
C MET A 123 -7.02 -18.67 7.04
N LEU A 124 -6.44 -18.80 8.24
CA LEU A 124 -7.07 -18.40 9.48
C LEU A 124 -7.25 -16.88 9.56
N TYR A 125 -6.22 -16.11 9.20
CA TYR A 125 -6.25 -14.65 9.26
C TYR A 125 -7.31 -14.05 8.33
N PHE A 126 -7.45 -14.60 7.12
CA PHE A 126 -8.38 -14.06 6.12
C PHE A 126 -9.75 -14.73 6.09
N SER A 127 -10.03 -15.65 7.01
CA SER A 127 -11.36 -16.25 7.14
C SER A 127 -12.42 -15.25 7.60
N GLU A 128 -11.99 -14.17 8.28
CA GLU A 128 -12.88 -13.14 8.81
C GLU A 128 -12.57 -11.76 8.22
N ILE A 129 -13.31 -11.39 7.18
CA ILE A 129 -13.13 -10.13 6.47
C ILE A 129 -13.26 -8.90 7.40
N GLU A 130 -14.19 -8.94 8.35
CA GLU A 130 -14.39 -7.84 9.30
C GLU A 130 -13.16 -7.62 10.19
N LEU A 131 -12.49 -8.69 10.63
CA LEU A 131 -11.27 -8.58 11.41
C LEU A 131 -10.17 -7.90 10.60
N VAL A 132 -9.99 -8.33 9.35
CA VAL A 132 -8.98 -7.80 8.44
C VAL A 132 -9.22 -6.30 8.17
N GLN A 133 -10.47 -5.92 7.93
CA GLN A 133 -10.85 -4.52 7.74
C GLN A 133 -10.65 -3.68 9.01
N ARG A 134 -10.95 -4.21 10.20
CA ARG A 134 -10.67 -3.53 11.47
C ARG A 134 -9.17 -3.33 11.70
N LEU A 135 -8.34 -4.32 11.38
CA LEU A 135 -6.89 -4.19 11.49
C LEU A 135 -6.34 -3.15 10.51
N TRP A 136 -6.84 -3.14 9.29
CA TRP A 136 -6.50 -2.13 8.30
C TRP A 136 -6.89 -0.73 8.78
N SER A 137 -8.14 -0.52 9.19
CA SER A 137 -8.63 0.76 9.71
C SER A 137 -7.85 1.21 10.96
N GLY A 138 -7.49 0.28 11.84
CA GLY A 138 -6.66 0.56 13.01
C GLY A 138 -5.24 1.04 12.65
N ALA A 139 -4.64 0.45 11.61
CA ALA A 139 -3.34 0.89 11.10
C ALA A 139 -3.43 2.30 10.49
N VAL A 140 -4.46 2.58 9.67
CA VAL A 140 -4.69 3.90 9.08
C VAL A 140 -4.96 4.95 10.16
N ALA A 141 -5.79 4.65 11.16
CA ALA A 141 -6.03 5.56 12.28
C ALA A 141 -4.75 5.89 13.06
N LYS A 142 -3.88 4.88 13.29
CA LYS A 142 -2.56 5.09 13.90
C LYS A 142 -1.70 6.04 13.06
N GLN A 143 -1.69 5.90 11.75
CA GLN A 143 -0.93 6.74 10.83
C GLN A 143 -1.37 8.20 10.93
N ILE A 144 -2.68 8.44 10.90
CA ILE A 144 -3.27 9.77 11.05
C ILE A 144 -2.85 10.40 12.39
N LEU A 145 -2.98 9.66 13.49
CA LEU A 145 -2.59 10.12 14.81
C LEU A 145 -1.10 10.45 14.92
N LEU A 146 -0.23 9.67 14.28
CA LEU A 146 1.22 9.93 14.26
C LEU A 146 1.54 11.28 13.62
N ALA A 147 0.94 11.59 12.48
CA ALA A 147 1.14 12.85 11.79
C ALA A 147 0.51 14.04 12.53
N GLN A 148 -0.72 13.86 13.06
CA GLN A 148 -1.41 14.88 13.85
C GLN A 148 -0.61 15.30 15.09
N ARG A 149 0.02 14.36 15.80
CA ARG A 149 0.83 14.64 17.00
C ARG A 149 2.00 15.60 16.73
N VAL A 150 2.45 15.69 15.50
CA VAL A 150 3.57 16.55 15.07
C VAL A 150 3.12 17.65 14.11
N ASN A 151 1.82 17.83 13.93
CA ASN A 151 1.18 18.84 13.04
C ASN A 151 1.66 18.75 11.58
N ILE A 152 1.85 17.54 11.06
CA ILE A 152 2.16 17.33 9.65
C ILE A 152 0.87 16.97 8.91
N PRO A 153 0.48 17.75 7.89
CA PRO A 153 -0.70 17.43 7.08
C PRO A 153 -0.48 16.15 6.28
N MET A 154 -1.59 15.43 6.01
CA MET A 154 -1.59 14.23 5.21
C MET A 154 -2.63 14.34 4.08
N ILE A 155 -2.32 13.73 2.93
CA ILE A 155 -3.29 13.45 1.88
C ILE A 155 -3.29 11.94 1.65
N HIS A 156 -4.47 11.36 1.63
CA HIS A 156 -4.68 9.94 1.50
C HIS A 156 -5.31 9.59 0.16
N HIS A 157 -4.99 8.44 -0.40
CA HIS A 157 -5.76 7.78 -1.45
C HIS A 157 -5.71 6.27 -1.28
N CYS A 158 -6.75 5.56 -1.72
CA CYS A 158 -6.76 4.11 -1.75
C CYS A 158 -6.35 3.62 -3.14
N CYS A 159 -5.36 2.71 -3.21
CA CYS A 159 -5.03 2.04 -4.47
C CYS A 159 -6.19 1.14 -4.93
N PHE A 160 -7.00 0.63 -3.99
CA PHE A 160 -8.11 -0.30 -4.22
C PHE A 160 -9.47 0.33 -3.87
N PRO A 161 -10.48 0.25 -4.77
CA PRO A 161 -11.74 0.99 -4.61
C PRO A 161 -12.60 0.54 -3.43
N HIS A 162 -12.57 -0.74 -3.07
CA HIS A 162 -13.40 -1.30 -1.99
C HIS A 162 -13.02 -0.79 -0.59
N LEU A 163 -11.83 -0.20 -0.43
CA LEU A 163 -11.38 0.41 0.83
C LEU A 163 -11.75 1.88 0.98
N GLN A 164 -12.29 2.50 -0.08
CA GLN A 164 -12.61 3.93 -0.08
C GLN A 164 -13.62 4.30 1.01
N ILE A 165 -14.62 3.46 1.24
CA ILE A 165 -15.63 3.68 2.28
C ILE A 165 -14.97 3.70 3.66
N LEU A 166 -14.10 2.73 3.96
CA LEU A 166 -13.39 2.68 5.24
C LEU A 166 -12.47 3.89 5.44
N LEU A 167 -11.83 4.36 4.36
CA LEU A 167 -10.97 5.55 4.44
C LEU A 167 -11.79 6.81 4.71
N SER A 168 -12.93 6.96 4.06
CA SER A 168 -13.81 8.13 4.23
C SER A 168 -14.41 8.23 5.64
N GLU A 169 -14.50 7.13 6.39
CA GLU A 169 -14.90 7.12 7.80
C GLU A 169 -13.79 7.62 8.74
N LEU A 170 -12.54 7.63 8.28
CA LEU A 170 -11.37 7.95 9.11
C LEU A 170 -10.84 9.37 8.87
N THR A 171 -11.02 9.92 7.67
CA THR A 171 -10.47 11.23 7.29
C THR A 171 -11.24 11.85 6.12
N ASP A 172 -11.33 13.19 6.10
CA ASP A 172 -11.82 13.98 4.95
C ASP A 172 -10.69 14.36 3.98
N ASP A 173 -9.43 14.15 4.38
CA ASP A 173 -8.25 14.52 3.59
C ASP A 173 -7.83 13.42 2.62
N TYR A 174 -8.78 12.93 1.82
CA TYR A 174 -8.52 11.90 0.83
C TYR A 174 -8.83 12.35 -0.60
N ILE A 175 -8.32 11.57 -1.54
CA ILE A 175 -8.59 11.68 -2.98
C ILE A 175 -9.22 10.38 -3.44
N GLU A 176 -10.39 10.48 -4.05
CA GLU A 176 -11.07 9.33 -4.65
C GLU A 176 -10.47 9.02 -6.03
N PHE A 177 -9.40 8.25 -6.02
CA PHE A 177 -8.72 7.79 -7.22
C PHE A 177 -7.99 6.47 -6.96
N HIS A 178 -8.28 5.46 -7.78
CA HIS A 178 -7.82 4.09 -7.56
C HIS A 178 -6.92 3.61 -8.68
N LEU A 179 -5.62 3.58 -8.44
CA LEU A 179 -4.64 3.13 -9.43
C LEU A 179 -4.89 1.68 -9.89
N ASP A 180 -5.41 0.82 -9.02
CA ASP A 180 -5.78 -0.55 -9.39
C ASP A 180 -6.88 -0.60 -10.47
N LEU A 181 -7.85 0.32 -10.45
CA LEU A 181 -8.86 0.42 -11.51
C LEU A 181 -8.32 1.04 -12.79
N GLU A 182 -7.46 2.02 -12.69
CA GLU A 182 -6.90 2.74 -13.83
C GLU A 182 -5.97 1.85 -14.68
N LYS A 183 -5.37 0.79 -14.12
CA LYS A 183 -4.55 -0.16 -14.88
C LYS A 183 -5.31 -0.80 -16.05
N HIS A 184 -6.63 -0.90 -15.98
CA HIS A 184 -7.46 -1.41 -17.09
C HIS A 184 -7.57 -0.43 -18.28
N LYS A 185 -7.25 0.85 -18.07
CA LYS A 185 -7.32 1.92 -19.07
C LYS A 185 -5.93 2.35 -19.53
N ASP A 186 -4.94 2.25 -18.66
CA ASP A 186 -3.57 2.67 -18.86
C ASP A 186 -2.65 1.71 -18.12
N LEU A 187 -2.13 0.72 -18.84
CA LEU A 187 -1.35 -0.38 -18.27
C LEU A 187 0.14 -0.06 -18.38
N ALA A 188 0.87 -0.33 -17.31
CA ALA A 188 2.32 -0.24 -17.31
C ALA A 188 2.95 -1.39 -18.13
N PRO A 189 4.21 -1.27 -18.56
CA PRO A 189 4.91 -2.31 -19.37
C PRO A 189 4.94 -3.70 -18.71
N ASP A 190 4.86 -3.80 -17.40
CA ASP A 190 4.84 -5.08 -16.67
C ASP A 190 3.51 -5.84 -16.77
N GLY A 191 2.47 -5.22 -17.35
CA GLY A 191 1.17 -5.82 -17.54
C GLY A 191 0.32 -5.98 -16.27
N SER A 192 0.69 -5.36 -15.14
CA SER A 192 0.02 -5.53 -13.86
C SER A 192 -0.27 -4.24 -13.09
N HIS A 193 0.49 -3.19 -13.34
CA HIS A 193 0.33 -1.89 -12.66
C HIS A 193 -0.26 -0.82 -13.58
N ALA A 194 -0.68 0.28 -12.98
CA ALA A 194 -1.15 1.45 -13.73
C ALA A 194 -0.01 2.15 -14.46
N GLY A 195 -0.29 2.65 -15.67
CA GLY A 195 0.68 3.33 -16.51
C GLY A 195 0.87 4.81 -16.16
N VAL A 196 1.74 5.47 -16.93
CA VAL A 196 2.16 6.86 -16.69
C VAL A 196 1.00 7.86 -16.69
N LYS A 197 0.01 7.69 -17.57
CA LYS A 197 -1.13 8.62 -17.68
C LYS A 197 -1.98 8.59 -16.40
N SER A 198 -2.16 7.42 -15.78
CA SER A 198 -2.87 7.26 -14.54
C SER A 198 -2.13 7.92 -13.37
N HIS A 199 -0.80 7.78 -13.33
CA HIS A 199 0.03 8.49 -12.36
C HIS A 199 -0.02 10.01 -12.54
N MET A 200 0.01 10.51 -13.77
CA MET A 200 -0.15 11.94 -14.06
C MET A 200 -1.52 12.48 -13.58
N LYS A 201 -2.58 11.70 -13.81
CA LYS A 201 -3.93 12.08 -13.35
C LYS A 201 -3.99 12.19 -11.84
N LEU A 202 -3.46 11.22 -11.10
CA LEU A 202 -3.41 11.28 -9.63
C LEU A 202 -2.57 12.47 -9.15
N ALA A 203 -1.40 12.71 -9.75
CA ALA A 203 -0.57 13.86 -9.40
C ALA A 203 -1.32 15.20 -9.58
N ASN A 204 -2.05 15.36 -10.69
CA ASN A 204 -2.86 16.55 -10.93
C ASN A 204 -3.98 16.71 -9.87
N MET A 205 -4.64 15.63 -9.46
CA MET A 205 -5.65 15.68 -8.41
C MET A 205 -5.05 16.08 -7.06
N ILE A 206 -3.86 15.59 -6.72
CA ILE A 206 -3.13 16.00 -5.51
C ILE A 206 -2.78 17.48 -5.57
N MET A 207 -2.22 17.95 -6.70
CA MET A 207 -1.86 19.37 -6.87
C MET A 207 -3.09 20.29 -6.74
N ASN A 208 -4.23 19.89 -7.30
CA ASN A 208 -5.47 20.66 -7.18
C ASN A 208 -6.01 20.69 -5.74
N LYS A 209 -5.76 19.65 -4.93
CA LYS A 209 -6.14 19.65 -3.51
C LYS A 209 -5.21 20.55 -2.66
N LEU A 210 -4.01 20.82 -3.14
CA LEU A 210 -3.00 21.66 -2.47
C LEU A 210 -3.10 23.16 -2.85
N SER A 211 -3.82 23.49 -3.92
CA SER A 211 -4.05 24.87 -4.38
C SER A 211 -5.23 25.52 -3.68
#